data_1a112253ba6889ab78ac0b0011a6680c
#
_entry.id   1a112253ba6889ab78ac0b0011a6680c
#
_cell.length_a   1.000
_cell.length_b   1.000
_cell.length_c   1.000
_cell.angle_alpha   90.00
_cell.angle_beta   90.00
_cell.angle_gamma   90.00
#
_symmetry.space_group_name_H-M   'P 1'
#
loop_
_entity.id
_entity.type
_entity.pdbx_description
1 polymer ?
#
loop_
_entity_poly.entity_id
_entity_poly.type
_entity_poly.pdbx_seq_one_letter_code
_entity_poly.pdbx_strand_id
1 'polypeptide(L)'
;MHSIILTTFNARYTHTSLALRCLFANLKMHQEDAKILEFVIRSSVLDAAEAILAHQPKIVGIGAYIWNAQEVQELLSVLKKIAPEVVVVLGGPEASHLPHRVDFSGADYIIQGEGEVAFHALCEAILKGNPPSTRLISAPPADMATLALPYAFYSDHDIAHRYCYVEASRGCPFSCEFCLSSLDKRVREVPLPVFLEALETLWQRGARNFKFIDRTFNLSMANATALLDFFLAKPTPYFVHFEVIPDHFPEALKARIKQFAPASLQLEVGIQTLNPDVAKQIHRRLNMEKIQANLAFLQQETKAHLHVDLIVGLPGESLGSFAKGLDALYALTQCEIQIGIFKKLSGTTLSRHDTAYEMVYANTPPYEILQNAAIPYATMQAMKRFARFWDMVFNSGNFKQTAPLLWEEGRVFDGFFAFSAWLYAQTESTWQISLERLAKLVLRYLCTCKGKDEAAMKALLVEDIMAVPGRKLPAFLRENYVPPSHQEDKRIASGNKRQQKHAPS
;
A
#
# COMPACT_ATOMS: atom_id res chain seq x y z
N MET A 1 23.42 -24.44 7.25
CA MET A 1 22.87 -23.94 8.52
C MET A 1 23.14 -22.44 8.56
N HIS A 2 22.22 -21.63 9.06
CA HIS A 2 22.42 -20.19 9.15
C HIS A 2 22.17 -19.74 10.58
N SER A 3 23.17 -19.12 11.20
CA SER A 3 23.11 -18.68 12.61
C SER A 3 22.13 -17.53 12.82
N ILE A 4 21.79 -16.77 11.76
CA ILE A 4 20.89 -15.62 11.81
C ILE A 4 19.78 -15.82 10.77
N ILE A 5 18.54 -15.80 11.22
CA ILE A 5 17.38 -15.77 10.33
C ILE A 5 16.68 -14.41 10.45
N LEU A 6 16.45 -13.76 9.30
CA LEU A 6 15.62 -12.56 9.18
C LEU A 6 14.27 -12.95 8.60
N THR A 7 13.17 -12.59 9.26
CA THR A 7 11.84 -13.02 8.83
C THR A 7 10.75 -11.98 9.04
N THR A 8 9.68 -12.11 8.29
CA THR A 8 8.44 -11.35 8.46
C THR A 8 7.30 -12.02 7.70
N PHE A 9 6.05 -11.65 8.01
CA PHE A 9 4.88 -12.00 7.22
C PHE A 9 4.47 -10.79 6.37
N ASN A 10 4.61 -10.90 5.05
CA ASN A 10 4.18 -9.86 4.11
C ASN A 10 2.66 -9.86 3.94
N ALA A 11 2.07 -8.71 3.67
CA ALA A 11 0.62 -8.58 3.47
C ALA A 11 0.11 -9.36 2.25
N ARG A 12 0.93 -9.53 1.23
CA ARG A 12 0.64 -10.32 0.01
C ARG A 12 1.93 -10.92 -0.55
N TYR A 13 1.81 -11.99 -1.33
CA TYR A 13 2.94 -12.64 -2.00
C TYR A 13 3.75 -11.69 -2.91
N THR A 14 3.09 -10.76 -3.60
CA THR A 14 3.75 -9.82 -4.51
C THR A 14 4.62 -8.78 -3.81
N HIS A 15 4.52 -8.66 -2.49
CA HIS A 15 5.34 -7.76 -1.70
C HIS A 15 6.62 -8.44 -1.21
N THR A 16 7.73 -7.72 -1.29
CA THR A 16 9.01 -8.10 -0.67
C THR A 16 9.27 -7.20 0.54
N SER A 17 10.02 -7.68 1.51
CA SER A 17 10.43 -6.85 2.65
C SER A 17 11.76 -6.13 2.33
N LEU A 18 11.69 -4.82 2.06
CA LEU A 18 12.90 -4.01 1.92
C LEU A 18 13.66 -3.94 3.24
N ALA A 19 12.95 -3.81 4.39
CA ALA A 19 13.58 -3.71 5.70
C ALA A 19 14.48 -4.93 6.02
N LEU A 20 14.02 -6.16 5.75
CA LEU A 20 14.86 -7.34 5.96
C LEU A 20 16.11 -7.32 5.07
N ARG A 21 15.99 -6.83 3.86
CA ARG A 21 17.14 -6.70 2.93
C ARG A 21 18.09 -5.60 3.38
N CYS A 22 17.57 -4.50 3.95
CA CYS A 22 18.41 -3.45 4.57
C CYS A 22 19.20 -4.00 5.76
N LEU A 23 18.55 -4.75 6.66
CA LEU A 23 19.23 -5.41 7.77
C LEU A 23 20.30 -6.37 7.26
N PHE A 24 19.93 -7.24 6.30
CA PHE A 24 20.83 -8.23 5.72
C PHE A 24 22.06 -7.57 5.07
N ALA A 25 21.86 -6.53 4.26
CA ALA A 25 22.93 -5.79 3.59
C ALA A 25 23.96 -5.21 4.59
N ASN A 26 23.51 -4.87 5.79
CA ASN A 26 24.33 -4.23 6.81
C ASN A 26 24.84 -5.20 7.89
N LEU A 27 24.66 -6.52 7.74
CA LEU A 27 25.23 -7.55 8.63
C LEU A 27 26.76 -7.73 8.47
N LYS A 28 27.36 -7.12 7.46
CA LYS A 28 28.82 -7.18 7.21
C LYS A 28 29.30 -8.65 7.12
N MET A 29 30.26 -9.02 7.97
CA MET A 29 30.85 -10.37 8.01
C MET A 29 29.85 -11.49 8.37
N HIS A 30 28.68 -11.16 8.93
CA HIS A 30 27.65 -12.13 9.30
C HIS A 30 26.65 -12.45 8.16
N GLN A 31 26.81 -11.85 6.97
CA GLN A 31 25.91 -12.10 5.83
C GLN A 31 25.90 -13.55 5.39
N GLU A 32 27.07 -14.20 5.34
CA GLU A 32 27.20 -15.60 4.92
C GLU A 32 26.47 -16.57 5.86
N ASP A 33 26.39 -16.20 7.16
CA ASP A 33 25.70 -16.96 8.19
C ASP A 33 24.23 -16.55 8.35
N ALA A 34 23.71 -15.65 7.50
CA ALA A 34 22.36 -15.14 7.59
C ALA A 34 21.48 -15.58 6.42
N LYS A 35 20.18 -15.67 6.65
CA LYS A 35 19.18 -15.94 5.61
C LYS A 35 17.91 -15.15 5.83
N ILE A 36 17.29 -14.70 4.73
CA ILE A 36 15.97 -14.08 4.72
C ILE A 36 14.92 -15.15 4.42
N LEU A 37 13.90 -15.25 5.27
CA LEU A 37 12.72 -16.08 5.06
C LEU A 37 11.47 -15.18 5.14
N GLU A 38 10.75 -15.06 4.04
CA GLU A 38 9.53 -14.25 3.96
C GLU A 38 8.30 -15.14 3.82
N PHE A 39 7.32 -14.92 4.67
CA PHE A 39 6.02 -15.57 4.63
C PHE A 39 4.93 -14.57 4.23
N VAL A 40 3.70 -15.03 4.09
CA VAL A 40 2.54 -14.18 3.81
C VAL A 40 1.56 -14.31 4.98
N ILE A 41 0.89 -13.22 5.37
CA ILE A 41 -0.20 -13.29 6.37
C ILE A 41 -1.20 -14.39 5.99
N ARG A 42 -1.76 -15.07 6.99
CA ARG A 42 -2.63 -16.25 6.83
C ARG A 42 -1.91 -17.54 6.39
N SER A 43 -0.58 -17.52 6.22
CA SER A 43 0.18 -18.78 6.20
C SER A 43 0.22 -19.37 7.59
N SER A 44 0.42 -20.70 7.67
CA SER A 44 0.57 -21.37 8.96
C SER A 44 1.80 -20.84 9.70
N VAL A 45 1.59 -20.36 10.91
CA VAL A 45 2.69 -19.92 11.79
C VAL A 45 3.56 -21.09 12.21
N LEU A 46 2.99 -22.29 12.33
CA LEU A 46 3.74 -23.50 12.63
C LEU A 46 4.69 -23.89 11.50
N ASP A 47 4.24 -23.80 10.24
CA ASP A 47 5.10 -24.07 9.08
C ASP A 47 6.23 -23.02 8.98
N ALA A 48 5.94 -21.77 9.34
CA ALA A 48 6.96 -20.73 9.42
C ALA A 48 8.00 -21.04 10.51
N ALA A 49 7.55 -21.45 11.69
CA ALA A 49 8.45 -21.86 12.78
C ALA A 49 9.31 -23.08 12.39
N GLU A 50 8.72 -24.10 11.75
CA GLU A 50 9.43 -25.26 11.24
C GLU A 50 10.53 -24.84 10.23
N ALA A 51 10.19 -24.01 9.25
CA ALA A 51 11.13 -23.54 8.26
C ALA A 51 12.28 -22.73 8.86
N ILE A 52 12.01 -21.92 9.90
CA ILE A 52 13.02 -21.15 10.62
C ILE A 52 13.94 -22.10 11.42
N LEU A 53 13.37 -23.00 12.22
CA LEU A 53 14.11 -23.89 13.10
C LEU A 53 14.91 -24.95 12.32
N ALA A 54 14.51 -25.33 11.11
CA ALA A 54 15.29 -26.20 10.22
C ALA A 54 16.71 -25.66 9.93
N HIS A 55 16.93 -24.34 10.08
CA HIS A 55 18.26 -23.71 9.95
C HIS A 55 19.08 -23.74 11.23
N GLN A 56 18.53 -24.17 12.37
CA GLN A 56 19.18 -24.17 13.69
C GLN A 56 19.74 -22.79 14.05
N PRO A 57 18.95 -21.71 13.97
CA PRO A 57 19.43 -20.35 14.19
C PRO A 57 19.82 -20.12 15.66
N LYS A 58 20.80 -19.26 15.89
CA LYS A 58 21.07 -18.66 17.21
C LYS A 58 20.24 -17.40 17.41
N ILE A 59 19.97 -16.66 16.31
CA ILE A 59 19.28 -15.37 16.34
C ILE A 59 18.18 -15.40 15.27
N VAL A 60 16.98 -14.97 15.65
CA VAL A 60 15.85 -14.74 14.72
C VAL A 60 15.43 -13.27 14.82
N GLY A 61 15.68 -12.49 13.77
CA GLY A 61 15.20 -11.12 13.64
C GLY A 61 13.83 -11.09 12.95
N ILE A 62 12.81 -10.51 13.59
CA ILE A 62 11.43 -10.50 13.08
C ILE A 62 10.96 -9.08 12.87
N GLY A 63 10.48 -8.77 11.65
CA GLY A 63 9.84 -7.49 11.32
C GLY A 63 8.37 -7.47 11.71
N ALA A 64 7.98 -6.62 12.68
CA ALA A 64 6.63 -6.45 13.16
C ALA A 64 5.96 -5.19 12.61
N TYR A 65 4.83 -5.37 11.94
CA TYR A 65 4.02 -4.33 11.31
C TYR A 65 2.55 -4.47 11.74
N ILE A 66 1.78 -3.43 11.54
CA ILE A 66 0.35 -3.42 11.87
C ILE A 66 -0.46 -4.55 11.20
N TRP A 67 -0.04 -5.04 10.04
CA TRP A 67 -0.76 -6.11 9.32
C TRP A 67 -0.39 -7.53 9.74
N ASN A 68 0.75 -7.72 10.45
CA ASN A 68 1.27 -9.04 10.82
C ASN A 68 1.52 -9.19 12.33
N ALA A 69 1.09 -8.23 13.14
CA ALA A 69 1.42 -8.23 14.57
C ALA A 69 0.90 -9.47 15.31
N GLN A 70 -0.24 -10.01 14.88
CA GLN A 70 -0.81 -11.25 15.45
C GLN A 70 0.00 -12.48 15.08
N GLU A 71 0.37 -12.63 13.80
CA GLU A 71 1.23 -13.73 13.35
C GLU A 71 2.61 -13.68 14.00
N VAL A 72 3.15 -12.46 14.22
CA VAL A 72 4.43 -12.27 14.94
C VAL A 72 4.30 -12.68 16.40
N GLN A 73 3.23 -12.29 17.09
CA GLN A 73 2.98 -12.70 18.47
C GLN A 73 2.87 -14.24 18.59
N GLU A 74 2.15 -14.88 17.69
CA GLU A 74 1.98 -16.33 17.68
C GLU A 74 3.32 -17.03 17.37
N LEU A 75 4.06 -16.58 16.35
CA LEU A 75 5.39 -17.11 16.02
C LEU A 75 6.35 -17.01 17.21
N LEU A 76 6.34 -15.87 17.90
CA LEU A 76 7.15 -15.64 19.09
C LEU A 76 6.84 -16.65 20.19
N SER A 77 5.53 -16.88 20.45
CA SER A 77 5.08 -17.89 21.44
C SER A 77 5.54 -19.30 21.06
N VAL A 78 5.45 -19.67 19.77
CA VAL A 78 5.89 -20.99 19.29
C VAL A 78 7.39 -21.16 19.44
N LEU A 79 8.19 -20.20 18.96
CA LEU A 79 9.65 -20.24 19.01
C LEU A 79 10.15 -20.39 20.45
N LYS A 80 9.59 -19.63 21.40
CA LYS A 80 10.01 -19.68 22.81
C LYS A 80 9.59 -20.93 23.55
N LYS A 81 8.56 -21.65 23.07
CA LYS A 81 8.18 -22.97 23.61
C LYS A 81 9.05 -24.11 23.08
N ILE A 82 9.43 -24.06 21.81
CA ILE A 82 10.12 -25.18 21.13
C ILE A 82 11.65 -25.04 21.21
N ALA A 83 12.16 -23.80 21.11
CA ALA A 83 13.57 -23.48 21.09
C ALA A 83 13.86 -22.24 21.97
N PRO A 84 13.71 -22.36 23.32
CA PRO A 84 13.85 -21.23 24.24
C PRO A 84 15.26 -20.59 24.20
N GLU A 85 16.27 -21.32 23.77
CA GLU A 85 17.67 -20.88 23.62
C GLU A 85 17.88 -19.93 22.41
N VAL A 86 16.97 -19.93 21.45
CA VAL A 86 17.05 -19.04 20.29
C VAL A 86 16.74 -17.62 20.73
N VAL A 87 17.66 -16.70 20.44
CA VAL A 87 17.49 -15.27 20.73
C VAL A 87 16.56 -14.66 19.69
N VAL A 88 15.41 -14.13 20.11
CA VAL A 88 14.47 -13.47 19.23
C VAL A 88 14.54 -11.96 19.37
N VAL A 89 14.80 -11.28 18.25
CA VAL A 89 14.91 -9.83 18.13
C VAL A 89 13.77 -9.28 17.31
N LEU A 90 12.93 -8.42 17.89
CA LEU A 90 11.86 -7.72 17.16
C LEU A 90 12.33 -6.35 16.69
N GLY A 91 11.85 -5.93 15.54
CA GLY A 91 11.97 -4.57 15.01
C GLY A 91 10.75 -4.20 14.19
N GLY A 92 10.75 -3.01 13.64
CA GLY A 92 9.66 -2.49 12.82
C GLY A 92 8.68 -1.60 13.59
N PRO A 93 7.75 -0.93 12.88
CA PRO A 93 6.92 0.14 13.46
C PRO A 93 6.04 -0.31 14.62
N GLU A 94 5.51 -1.53 14.59
CA GLU A 94 4.61 -2.01 15.64
C GLU A 94 5.35 -2.36 16.94
N ALA A 95 6.61 -2.79 16.83
CA ALA A 95 7.45 -3.10 17.99
C ALA A 95 8.16 -1.86 18.54
N SER A 96 8.34 -0.80 17.74
CA SER A 96 9.13 0.38 18.13
C SER A 96 8.46 1.31 19.13
N HIS A 97 7.12 1.26 19.24
CA HIS A 97 6.36 2.22 20.06
C HIS A 97 5.66 1.55 21.24
N LEU A 98 5.80 2.16 22.42
CA LEU A 98 5.19 1.69 23.67
C LEU A 98 3.93 2.51 24.01
N PRO A 99 2.93 1.92 24.71
CA PRO A 99 2.84 0.50 25.06
C PRO A 99 2.52 -0.38 23.85
N HIS A 100 3.03 -1.60 23.83
CA HIS A 100 2.66 -2.57 22.80
C HIS A 100 1.20 -2.97 22.94
N ARG A 101 0.51 -3.14 21.83
CA ARG A 101 -0.92 -3.53 21.78
C ARG A 101 -1.12 -5.03 21.63
N VAL A 102 -0.08 -5.74 21.24
CA VAL A 102 0.02 -7.20 21.22
C VAL A 102 1.15 -7.63 22.15
N ASP A 103 1.10 -8.87 22.61
CA ASP A 103 2.09 -9.37 23.54
C ASP A 103 3.39 -9.75 22.83
N PHE A 104 4.40 -8.91 23.01
CA PHE A 104 5.78 -9.15 22.58
C PHE A 104 6.72 -9.53 23.73
N SER A 105 6.18 -9.95 24.89
CA SER A 105 6.98 -10.28 26.08
C SER A 105 8.00 -11.38 25.84
N GLY A 106 7.72 -12.31 24.92
CA GLY A 106 8.64 -13.39 24.55
C GLY A 106 9.86 -12.96 23.74
N ALA A 107 9.94 -11.73 23.22
CA ALA A 107 11.15 -11.26 22.54
C ALA A 107 12.28 -11.01 23.54
N ASP A 108 13.49 -11.45 23.21
CA ASP A 108 14.67 -11.15 24.05
C ASP A 108 15.09 -9.70 23.89
N TYR A 109 15.04 -9.17 22.65
CA TYR A 109 15.37 -7.79 22.33
C TYR A 109 14.34 -7.15 21.41
N ILE A 110 14.18 -5.83 21.55
CA ILE A 110 13.36 -5.00 20.67
C ILE A 110 14.20 -3.81 20.23
N ILE A 111 14.41 -3.67 18.92
CA ILE A 111 15.09 -2.53 18.32
C ILE A 111 14.06 -1.48 17.94
N GLN A 112 14.16 -0.31 18.55
CA GLN A 112 13.28 0.84 18.32
C GLN A 112 13.96 1.84 17.39
N GLY A 113 13.36 2.07 16.21
CA GLY A 113 13.90 2.95 15.17
C GLY A 113 14.54 2.20 14.01
N GLU A 114 15.63 2.74 13.43
CA GLU A 114 16.29 2.17 12.24
C GLU A 114 17.28 1.07 12.64
N GLY A 115 17.01 -0.14 12.17
CA GLY A 115 17.65 -1.34 12.71
C GLY A 115 19.02 -1.67 12.14
N GLU A 116 19.47 -1.12 11.03
CA GLU A 116 20.61 -1.61 10.25
C GLU A 116 21.91 -1.70 11.09
N VAL A 117 22.25 -0.61 11.77
CA VAL A 117 23.46 -0.55 12.61
C VAL A 117 23.26 -1.29 13.93
N ALA A 118 22.10 -1.09 14.58
CA ALA A 118 21.82 -1.66 15.88
C ALA A 118 21.68 -3.19 15.85
N PHE A 119 21.03 -3.74 14.81
CA PHE A 119 20.87 -5.17 14.65
C PHE A 119 22.21 -5.87 14.38
N HIS A 120 23.08 -5.29 13.55
CA HIS A 120 24.43 -5.81 13.35
C HIS A 120 25.22 -5.85 14.65
N ALA A 121 25.24 -4.74 15.39
CA ALA A 121 25.97 -4.66 16.67
C ALA A 121 25.43 -5.66 17.71
N LEU A 122 24.09 -5.84 17.75
CA LEU A 122 23.45 -6.81 18.64
C LEU A 122 23.81 -8.25 18.25
N CYS A 123 23.75 -8.60 16.96
CA CYS A 123 24.12 -9.93 16.48
C CYS A 123 25.60 -10.23 16.84
N GLU A 124 26.50 -9.29 16.61
CA GLU A 124 27.91 -9.42 16.95
C GLU A 124 28.12 -9.68 18.46
N ALA A 125 27.42 -8.91 19.32
CA ALA A 125 27.50 -9.06 20.76
C ALA A 125 26.99 -10.44 21.24
N ILE A 126 25.84 -10.88 20.72
CA ILE A 126 25.26 -12.20 21.05
C ILE A 126 26.20 -13.34 20.61
N LEU A 127 26.69 -13.28 19.37
CA LEU A 127 27.56 -14.34 18.83
C LEU A 127 28.92 -14.42 19.54
N LYS A 128 29.40 -13.31 20.11
CA LYS A 128 30.61 -13.26 20.96
C LYS A 128 30.34 -13.63 22.42
N GLY A 129 29.11 -13.93 22.81
CA GLY A 129 28.77 -14.28 24.20
C GLY A 129 28.66 -13.09 25.15
N ASN A 130 28.62 -11.85 24.66
CA ASN A 130 28.49 -10.63 25.42
C ASN A 130 27.21 -9.84 25.11
N PRO A 131 26.02 -10.45 25.25
CA PRO A 131 24.77 -9.79 24.92
C PRO A 131 24.49 -8.62 25.89
N PRO A 132 23.88 -7.51 25.43
CA PRO A 132 23.51 -6.41 26.31
C PRO A 132 22.43 -6.85 27.31
N SER A 133 22.43 -6.27 28.50
CA SER A 133 21.41 -6.54 29.52
C SER A 133 20.10 -5.80 29.26
N THR A 134 20.12 -4.75 28.45
CA THR A 134 18.94 -3.94 28.14
C THR A 134 18.16 -4.57 27.00
N ARG A 135 16.90 -4.92 27.25
CA ARG A 135 15.99 -5.51 26.26
C ARG A 135 15.58 -4.53 25.14
N LEU A 136 15.34 -3.26 25.49
CA LEU A 136 14.93 -2.22 24.55
C LEU A 136 16.18 -1.49 24.05
N ILE A 137 16.44 -1.57 22.77
CA ILE A 137 17.61 -0.97 22.12
C ILE A 137 17.13 0.20 21.27
N SER A 138 17.47 1.42 21.66
CA SER A 138 17.20 2.61 20.87
C SER A 138 18.18 2.68 19.70
N ALA A 139 17.66 2.76 18.48
CA ALA A 139 18.43 2.91 17.27
C ALA A 139 18.15 4.30 16.64
N PRO A 140 19.12 5.22 16.70
CA PRO A 140 18.94 6.53 16.09
C PRO A 140 18.89 6.42 14.57
N PRO A 141 18.34 7.46 13.88
CA PRO A 141 18.35 7.52 12.42
C PRO A 141 19.78 7.38 11.87
N ALA A 142 19.95 6.44 10.93
CA ALA A 142 21.24 6.16 10.31
C ALA A 142 21.61 7.23 9.25
N ASP A 143 22.90 7.41 9.02
CA ASP A 143 23.38 8.18 7.86
C ASP A 143 23.25 7.31 6.60
N MET A 144 22.35 7.70 5.69
CA MET A 144 22.07 6.96 4.46
C MET A 144 23.28 6.78 3.55
N ALA A 145 24.29 7.66 3.67
CA ALA A 145 25.53 7.56 2.89
C ALA A 145 26.45 6.42 3.38
N THR A 146 26.27 5.97 4.63
CA THR A 146 27.11 4.91 5.24
C THR A 146 26.48 3.52 5.16
N LEU A 147 25.20 3.42 4.82
CA LEU A 147 24.51 2.15 4.74
C LEU A 147 24.79 1.42 3.42
N ALA A 148 25.03 0.13 3.52
CA ALA A 148 25.06 -0.73 2.34
C ALA A 148 23.65 -0.85 1.74
N LEU A 149 23.53 -0.63 0.42
CA LEU A 149 22.24 -0.71 -0.27
C LEU A 149 21.77 -2.17 -0.39
N PRO A 150 20.45 -2.42 -0.22
CA PRO A 150 19.91 -3.77 -0.12
C PRO A 150 19.64 -4.45 -1.46
N TYR A 151 19.81 -3.79 -2.59
CA TYR A 151 19.21 -4.18 -3.87
C TYR A 151 19.88 -5.39 -4.52
N ALA A 152 21.13 -5.68 -4.20
CA ALA A 152 21.81 -6.90 -4.62
C ALA A 152 21.16 -8.18 -4.07
N PHE A 153 20.41 -8.06 -2.94
CA PHE A 153 19.82 -9.18 -2.21
C PHE A 153 18.37 -9.49 -2.60
N TYR A 154 17.83 -8.89 -3.65
CA TYR A 154 16.66 -9.42 -4.34
C TYR A 154 17.06 -10.71 -5.08
N SER A 155 16.35 -11.80 -4.82
CA SER A 155 16.55 -13.04 -5.59
C SER A 155 16.03 -12.86 -7.02
N ASP A 156 16.49 -13.71 -7.94
CA ASP A 156 15.97 -13.69 -9.32
C ASP A 156 14.47 -14.03 -9.35
N HIS A 157 14.00 -14.86 -8.41
CA HIS A 157 12.58 -15.11 -8.20
C HIS A 157 11.81 -13.85 -7.79
N ASP A 158 12.36 -13.04 -6.87
CA ASP A 158 11.73 -11.77 -6.48
C ASP A 158 11.64 -10.81 -7.66
N ILE A 159 12.74 -10.66 -8.39
CA ILE A 159 12.83 -9.79 -9.56
C ILE A 159 11.79 -10.19 -10.64
N ALA A 160 11.60 -11.49 -10.85
CA ALA A 160 10.69 -12.00 -11.87
C ALA A 160 9.19 -11.90 -11.47
N HIS A 161 8.87 -12.02 -10.16
CA HIS A 161 7.49 -12.28 -9.73
C HIS A 161 6.92 -11.30 -8.71
N ARG A 162 7.76 -10.42 -8.13
CA ARG A 162 7.39 -9.54 -7.02
C ARG A 162 7.76 -8.08 -7.32
N TYR A 163 7.30 -7.16 -6.50
CA TYR A 163 7.75 -5.77 -6.55
C TYR A 163 9.14 -5.63 -5.95
N CYS A 164 10.05 -4.95 -6.67
CA CYS A 164 11.29 -4.45 -6.09
C CYS A 164 10.99 -3.14 -5.37
N TYR A 165 10.93 -3.18 -4.05
CA TYR A 165 10.82 -1.97 -3.24
C TYR A 165 12.15 -1.26 -3.20
N VAL A 166 12.15 0.05 -3.42
CA VAL A 166 13.34 0.90 -3.42
C VAL A 166 13.08 2.17 -2.62
N GLU A 167 14.14 2.75 -2.07
CA GLU A 167 14.08 3.90 -1.18
C GLU A 167 15.24 4.84 -1.49
N ALA A 168 14.94 6.02 -2.02
CA ALA A 168 15.94 7.06 -2.29
C ALA A 168 16.11 8.00 -1.09
N SER A 169 15.10 8.06 -0.20
CA SER A 169 15.12 8.93 0.97
C SER A 169 14.27 8.40 2.13
N ARG A 170 14.64 8.76 3.36
CA ARG A 170 13.88 8.51 4.59
C ARG A 170 13.52 9.81 5.28
N GLY A 171 12.38 9.80 6.00
CA GLY A 171 11.84 10.96 6.70
C GLY A 171 10.82 11.71 5.86
N CYS A 172 10.08 12.62 6.51
CA CYS A 172 9.06 13.45 5.87
C CYS A 172 8.95 14.79 6.62
N PRO A 173 9.10 15.94 5.94
CA PRO A 173 9.11 17.24 6.62
C PRO A 173 7.74 17.69 7.10
N PHE A 174 6.67 16.97 6.70
CA PHE A 174 5.31 17.28 7.09
C PHE A 174 4.96 16.75 8.50
N SER A 175 3.87 17.28 9.06
CA SER A 175 3.46 17.00 10.44
C SER A 175 2.11 16.27 10.52
N CYS A 176 1.73 15.54 9.46
CA CYS A 176 0.46 14.82 9.43
C CYS A 176 0.38 13.83 10.60
N GLU A 177 -0.57 14.01 11.51
CA GLU A 177 -0.63 13.31 12.79
C GLU A 177 -0.94 11.81 12.69
N PHE A 178 -1.55 11.40 11.61
CA PHE A 178 -1.88 9.98 11.35
C PHE A 178 -0.72 9.19 10.72
N CYS A 179 0.39 9.85 10.37
CA CYS A 179 1.47 9.25 9.59
C CYS A 179 2.72 9.03 10.46
N LEU A 180 3.24 7.80 10.49
CA LEU A 180 4.48 7.47 11.18
C LEU A 180 5.70 8.18 10.60
N SER A 181 5.70 8.44 9.28
CA SER A 181 6.83 9.12 8.64
C SER A 181 6.98 10.56 9.09
N SER A 182 5.94 11.17 9.69
CA SER A 182 6.01 12.52 10.27
C SER A 182 6.79 12.60 11.59
N LEU A 183 7.18 11.45 12.16
CA LEU A 183 7.98 11.38 13.38
C LEU A 183 9.45 11.73 13.13
N ASP A 184 9.96 11.44 11.92
CA ASP A 184 11.28 11.92 11.48
C ASP A 184 11.11 13.02 10.43
N LYS A 185 11.31 14.26 10.86
CA LYS A 185 11.12 15.46 10.02
C LYS A 185 12.30 15.78 9.12
N ARG A 186 13.42 15.10 9.31
CA ARG A 186 14.61 15.30 8.47
C ARG A 186 14.59 14.31 7.32
N VAL A 187 14.48 14.84 6.11
CA VAL A 187 14.66 14.03 4.91
C VAL A 187 16.16 13.74 4.75
N ARG A 188 16.52 12.47 4.76
CA ARG A 188 17.89 11.98 4.56
C ARG A 188 17.91 11.18 3.26
N GLU A 189 18.76 11.58 2.34
CA GLU A 189 18.81 11.02 0.99
C GLU A 189 19.99 10.05 0.85
N VAL A 190 19.79 8.98 0.09
CA VAL A 190 20.90 8.18 -0.43
C VAL A 190 21.66 9.02 -1.45
N PRO A 191 23.01 9.02 -1.47
CA PRO A 191 23.75 9.72 -2.51
C PRO A 191 23.30 9.29 -3.91
N LEU A 192 22.78 10.26 -4.68
CA LEU A 192 22.08 9.99 -5.94
C LEU A 192 22.89 9.15 -6.94
N PRO A 193 24.19 9.36 -7.16
CA PRO A 193 24.97 8.52 -8.09
C PRO A 193 24.99 7.05 -7.67
N VAL A 194 25.15 6.78 -6.36
CA VAL A 194 25.18 5.43 -5.80
C VAL A 194 23.82 4.76 -5.94
N PHE A 195 22.76 5.50 -5.72
CA PHE A 195 21.41 5.00 -5.86
C PHE A 195 21.06 4.66 -7.32
N LEU A 196 21.42 5.53 -8.26
CA LEU A 196 21.20 5.29 -9.70
C LEU A 196 21.99 4.07 -10.22
N GLU A 197 23.22 3.88 -9.75
CA GLU A 197 24.03 2.69 -10.08
C GLU A 197 23.37 1.41 -9.55
N ALA A 198 22.84 1.44 -8.34
CA ALA A 198 22.13 0.31 -7.76
C ALA A 198 20.81 0.00 -8.49
N LEU A 199 20.07 1.03 -8.93
CA LEU A 199 18.90 0.85 -9.78
C LEU A 199 19.27 0.26 -11.15
N GLU A 200 20.37 0.71 -11.75
CA GLU A 200 20.88 0.16 -13.00
C GLU A 200 21.22 -1.32 -12.86
N THR A 201 21.87 -1.69 -11.76
CA THR A 201 22.19 -3.11 -11.46
C THR A 201 20.92 -3.96 -11.37
N LEU A 202 19.86 -3.47 -10.67
CA LEU A 202 18.55 -4.15 -10.62
C LEU A 202 17.94 -4.27 -12.01
N TRP A 203 18.01 -3.20 -12.80
CA TRP A 203 17.49 -3.20 -14.17
C TRP A 203 18.17 -4.23 -15.05
N GLN A 204 19.48 -4.30 -15.01
CA GLN A 204 20.28 -5.28 -15.77
C GLN A 204 19.98 -6.73 -15.36
N ARG A 205 19.66 -6.96 -14.08
CA ARG A 205 19.20 -8.27 -13.59
C ARG A 205 17.76 -8.60 -14.01
N GLY A 206 17.07 -7.70 -14.71
CA GLY A 206 15.72 -7.95 -15.23
C GLY A 206 14.58 -7.36 -14.40
N ALA A 207 14.84 -6.56 -13.38
CA ALA A 207 13.78 -5.88 -12.63
C ALA A 207 12.99 -4.92 -13.52
N ARG A 208 11.66 -5.03 -13.48
CA ARG A 208 10.74 -4.21 -14.28
C ARG A 208 9.60 -3.63 -13.46
N ASN A 209 9.44 -4.02 -12.19
CA ASN A 209 8.38 -3.58 -11.30
C ASN A 209 8.99 -2.93 -10.05
N PHE A 210 9.07 -1.61 -10.05
CA PHE A 210 9.67 -0.82 -8.99
C PHE A 210 8.59 -0.12 -8.16
N LYS A 211 8.71 -0.19 -6.84
CA LYS A 211 7.85 0.56 -5.94
C LYS A 211 8.70 1.37 -4.96
N PHE A 212 8.68 2.70 -5.15
CA PHE A 212 9.34 3.62 -4.22
C PHE A 212 8.51 3.74 -2.95
N ILE A 213 9.18 3.74 -1.81
CA ILE A 213 8.57 3.93 -0.49
C ILE A 213 8.85 5.31 0.10
N ASP A 214 9.51 6.17 -0.67
CA ASP A 214 9.70 7.59 -0.35
C ASP A 214 8.35 8.29 -0.20
N ARG A 215 8.14 9.00 0.92
CA ARG A 215 6.83 9.59 1.25
C ARG A 215 6.54 10.90 0.54
N THR A 216 7.54 11.50 -0.05
CA THR A 216 7.47 12.84 -0.66
C THR A 216 8.40 12.92 -1.88
N PHE A 217 8.24 11.97 -2.80
CA PHE A 217 9.09 11.82 -3.99
C PHE A 217 9.35 13.14 -4.72
N ASN A 218 8.30 13.94 -4.93
CA ASN A 218 8.37 15.17 -5.70
C ASN A 218 8.86 16.40 -4.90
N LEU A 219 9.37 16.24 -3.68
CA LEU A 219 9.87 17.34 -2.87
C LEU A 219 11.31 17.72 -3.24
N SER A 220 12.20 16.74 -3.39
CA SER A 220 13.59 16.95 -3.84
C SER A 220 13.63 16.96 -5.36
N MET A 221 13.74 18.16 -5.94
CA MET A 221 13.74 18.31 -7.40
C MET A 221 14.91 17.62 -8.07
N ALA A 222 16.09 17.62 -7.44
CA ALA A 222 17.28 16.98 -7.98
C ALA A 222 17.07 15.46 -8.10
N ASN A 223 16.59 14.81 -7.02
CA ASN A 223 16.32 13.38 -7.00
C ASN A 223 15.14 13.02 -7.92
N ALA A 224 14.03 13.76 -7.81
CA ALA A 224 12.84 13.46 -8.59
C ALA A 224 13.11 13.55 -10.11
N THR A 225 13.78 14.60 -10.57
CA THR A 225 14.09 14.73 -12.00
C THR A 225 15.05 13.67 -12.49
N ALA A 226 16.10 13.37 -11.74
CA ALA A 226 17.09 12.34 -12.12
C ALA A 226 16.45 10.94 -12.17
N LEU A 227 15.58 10.61 -11.23
CA LEU A 227 14.87 9.32 -11.20
C LEU A 227 13.86 9.21 -12.34
N LEU A 228 13.11 10.26 -12.63
CA LEU A 228 12.23 10.25 -13.81
C LEU A 228 13.03 10.10 -15.11
N ASP A 229 14.15 10.82 -15.26
CA ASP A 229 15.02 10.71 -16.44
C ASP A 229 15.63 9.31 -16.56
N PHE A 230 16.00 8.67 -15.44
CA PHE A 230 16.47 7.28 -15.42
C PHE A 230 15.44 6.34 -16.03
N PHE A 231 14.17 6.40 -15.61
CA PHE A 231 13.13 5.52 -16.13
C PHE A 231 12.70 5.89 -17.56
N LEU A 232 12.68 7.15 -17.93
CA LEU A 232 12.39 7.59 -19.30
C LEU A 232 13.43 7.09 -20.32
N ALA A 233 14.69 6.92 -19.90
CA ALA A 233 15.74 6.33 -20.74
C ALA A 233 15.61 4.80 -20.90
N LYS A 234 14.67 4.15 -20.19
CA LYS A 234 14.54 2.68 -20.23
C LYS A 234 13.47 2.23 -21.23
N PRO A 235 13.71 1.11 -21.94
CA PRO A 235 12.69 0.54 -22.82
C PRO A 235 11.52 -0.03 -22.00
N THR A 236 10.29 0.21 -22.48
CA THR A 236 9.08 -0.45 -21.97
C THR A 236 9.03 -1.92 -22.42
N PRO A 237 8.34 -2.84 -21.70
CA PRO A 237 7.46 -2.54 -20.57
C PRO A 237 8.19 -2.53 -19.21
N TYR A 238 7.85 -1.59 -18.38
CA TYR A 238 8.19 -1.56 -16.96
C TYR A 238 7.10 -0.84 -16.17
N PHE A 239 7.18 -0.92 -14.85
CA PHE A 239 6.28 -0.23 -13.94
C PHE A 239 7.06 0.44 -12.82
N VAL A 240 6.78 1.72 -12.58
CA VAL A 240 7.31 2.46 -11.44
C VAL A 240 6.20 3.21 -10.70
N HIS A 241 6.24 3.14 -9.38
CA HIS A 241 5.28 3.78 -8.50
C HIS A 241 5.96 4.77 -7.57
N PHE A 242 5.38 5.97 -7.42
CA PHE A 242 5.83 7.01 -6.50
C PHE A 242 4.67 7.56 -5.65
N GLU A 243 4.95 7.84 -4.36
CA GLU A 243 4.06 8.64 -3.50
C GLU A 243 4.40 10.12 -3.66
N VAL A 244 3.42 10.96 -3.97
CA VAL A 244 3.63 12.37 -4.30
C VAL A 244 2.78 13.32 -3.47
N ILE A 245 3.29 14.53 -3.29
CA ILE A 245 2.58 15.64 -2.67
C ILE A 245 1.65 16.27 -3.72
N PRO A 246 0.34 16.44 -3.43
CA PRO A 246 -0.64 16.84 -4.44
C PRO A 246 -0.48 18.27 -4.95
N ASP A 247 0.06 19.19 -4.15
CA ASP A 247 0.16 20.61 -4.46
C ASP A 247 1.57 21.05 -4.90
N HIS A 248 2.48 20.09 -5.20
CA HIS A 248 3.85 20.39 -5.62
C HIS A 248 4.23 19.65 -6.91
N PHE A 249 3.86 20.24 -8.06
CA PHE A 249 4.25 19.74 -9.39
C PHE A 249 4.86 20.88 -10.25
N PRO A 250 6.14 21.23 -10.01
CA PRO A 250 6.85 22.20 -10.87
C PRO A 250 6.92 21.74 -12.32
N GLU A 251 7.06 22.71 -13.25
CA GLU A 251 7.07 22.44 -14.69
C GLU A 251 8.12 21.41 -15.12
N ALA A 252 9.27 21.38 -14.46
CA ALA A 252 10.32 20.41 -14.74
C ALA A 252 9.88 18.95 -14.48
N LEU A 253 9.00 18.70 -13.48
CA LEU A 253 8.39 17.39 -13.24
C LEU A 253 7.27 17.12 -14.24
N LYS A 254 6.39 18.09 -14.48
CA LYS A 254 5.29 17.96 -15.43
C LYS A 254 5.79 17.57 -16.82
N ALA A 255 6.84 18.24 -17.31
CA ALA A 255 7.44 17.97 -18.61
C ALA A 255 7.96 16.52 -18.75
N ARG A 256 8.45 15.92 -17.66
CA ARG A 256 8.91 14.53 -17.64
C ARG A 256 7.76 13.54 -17.54
N ILE A 257 6.80 13.79 -16.64
CA ILE A 257 5.65 12.92 -16.43
C ILE A 257 4.83 12.74 -17.72
N LYS A 258 4.69 13.78 -18.54
CA LYS A 258 4.05 13.70 -19.87
C LYS A 258 4.67 12.66 -20.81
N GLN A 259 5.95 12.35 -20.66
CA GLN A 259 6.69 11.48 -21.59
C GLN A 259 6.54 9.98 -21.26
N PHE A 260 6.03 9.65 -20.07
CA PHE A 260 5.87 8.25 -19.70
C PHE A 260 4.84 7.52 -20.56
N ALA A 261 5.18 6.31 -20.96
CA ALA A 261 4.28 5.45 -21.71
C ALA A 261 3.09 4.99 -20.83
N PRO A 262 1.94 4.64 -21.43
CA PRO A 262 0.83 4.06 -20.69
C PRO A 262 1.27 2.85 -19.85
N ALA A 263 0.72 2.70 -18.65
CA ALA A 263 0.98 1.62 -17.70
C ALA A 263 2.43 1.54 -17.14
N SER A 264 3.30 2.53 -17.43
CA SER A 264 4.67 2.55 -16.92
C SER A 264 4.85 3.35 -15.62
N LEU A 265 3.99 4.35 -15.37
CA LEU A 265 4.06 5.22 -14.21
C LEU A 265 2.75 5.20 -13.41
N GLN A 266 2.86 5.03 -12.10
CA GLN A 266 1.77 5.27 -11.15
C GLN A 266 2.18 6.33 -10.15
N LEU A 267 1.26 7.27 -9.89
CA LEU A 267 1.40 8.28 -8.85
C LEU A 267 0.32 8.07 -7.79
N GLU A 268 0.75 7.83 -6.56
CA GLU A 268 -0.13 7.78 -5.38
C GLU A 268 -0.19 9.18 -4.77
N VAL A 269 -1.39 9.75 -4.77
CA VAL A 269 -1.64 11.15 -4.41
C VAL A 269 -2.46 11.19 -3.13
N GLY A 270 -1.80 11.45 -2.02
CA GLY A 270 -2.48 11.53 -0.73
C GLY A 270 -3.27 12.83 -0.58
N ILE A 271 -4.58 12.79 -0.71
CA ILE A 271 -5.50 13.90 -0.38
C ILE A 271 -6.00 13.77 1.06
N GLN A 272 -6.50 12.62 1.43
CA GLN A 272 -7.04 12.20 2.73
C GLN A 272 -8.41 12.80 3.06
N THR A 273 -8.58 14.11 2.95
CA THR A 273 -9.84 14.85 3.08
C THR A 273 -9.80 16.12 2.25
N LEU A 274 -10.94 16.56 1.74
CA LEU A 274 -11.10 17.87 1.11
C LEU A 274 -11.69 18.93 2.07
N ASN A 275 -12.00 18.54 3.30
CA ASN A 275 -12.46 19.46 4.31
C ASN A 275 -11.27 20.23 4.94
N PRO A 276 -11.19 21.57 4.78
CA PRO A 276 -10.05 22.35 5.26
C PRO A 276 -9.92 22.35 6.79
N ASP A 277 -11.04 22.28 7.53
CA ASP A 277 -11.01 22.25 8.98
C ASP A 277 -10.49 20.91 9.51
N VAL A 278 -10.92 19.80 8.90
CA VAL A 278 -10.41 18.46 9.20
C VAL A 278 -8.93 18.37 8.84
N ALA A 279 -8.54 18.88 7.67
CA ALA A 279 -7.12 18.90 7.26
C ALA A 279 -6.26 19.66 8.27
N LYS A 280 -6.71 20.85 8.70
CA LYS A 280 -6.04 21.63 9.74
C LYS A 280 -5.95 20.86 11.06
N GLN A 281 -7.01 20.16 11.43
CA GLN A 281 -7.09 19.39 12.68
C GLN A 281 -6.05 18.27 12.75
N ILE A 282 -5.75 17.61 11.65
CA ILE A 282 -4.74 16.55 11.53
C ILE A 282 -3.38 17.07 11.06
N HIS A 283 -3.13 18.38 11.17
CA HIS A 283 -1.91 19.07 10.75
C HIS A 283 -1.53 18.82 9.27
N ARG A 284 -2.53 18.65 8.40
CA ARG A 284 -2.33 18.55 6.96
C ARG A 284 -2.59 19.87 6.28
N ARG A 285 -1.62 20.36 5.52
CA ARG A 285 -1.77 21.55 4.69
C ARG A 285 -2.22 21.13 3.29
N LEU A 286 -3.28 21.77 2.78
CA LEU A 286 -3.80 21.55 1.44
C LEU A 286 -3.94 22.90 0.74
N ASN A 287 -3.31 23.03 -0.41
CA ASN A 287 -3.58 24.13 -1.32
C ASN A 287 -4.55 23.65 -2.41
N MET A 288 -5.84 23.84 -2.19
CA MET A 288 -6.88 23.28 -3.05
C MET A 288 -6.78 23.76 -4.50
N GLU A 289 -6.43 25.02 -4.75
CA GLU A 289 -6.26 25.57 -6.09
C GLU A 289 -5.14 24.81 -6.84
N LYS A 290 -3.97 24.65 -6.21
CA LYS A 290 -2.86 23.89 -6.81
C LYS A 290 -3.19 22.41 -6.99
N ILE A 291 -3.90 21.80 -6.02
CA ILE A 291 -4.32 20.40 -6.10
C ILE A 291 -5.24 20.19 -7.31
N GLN A 292 -6.25 21.05 -7.48
CA GLN A 292 -7.17 20.99 -8.61
C GLN A 292 -6.44 21.14 -9.93
N ALA A 293 -5.58 22.15 -10.06
CA ALA A 293 -4.80 22.39 -11.26
C ALA A 293 -3.86 21.21 -11.58
N ASN A 294 -3.21 20.64 -10.57
CA ASN A 294 -2.29 19.52 -10.76
C ASN A 294 -3.03 18.20 -11.09
N LEU A 295 -4.16 17.90 -10.45
CA LEU A 295 -4.97 16.74 -10.80
C LEU A 295 -5.54 16.86 -12.23
N ALA A 296 -6.04 18.03 -12.62
CA ALA A 296 -6.50 18.29 -13.98
C ALA A 296 -5.36 18.08 -15.00
N PHE A 297 -4.17 18.61 -14.73
CA PHE A 297 -2.99 18.37 -15.55
C PHE A 297 -2.67 16.88 -15.67
N LEU A 298 -2.57 16.16 -14.54
CA LEU A 298 -2.22 14.75 -14.52
C LEU A 298 -3.23 13.90 -15.29
N GLN A 299 -4.53 14.20 -15.14
CA GLN A 299 -5.61 13.49 -15.81
C GLN A 299 -5.66 13.76 -17.33
N GLN A 300 -5.47 15.01 -17.74
CA GLN A 300 -5.71 15.45 -19.14
C GLN A 300 -4.47 15.37 -20.02
N GLU A 301 -3.29 15.59 -19.44
CA GLU A 301 -2.06 15.79 -20.22
C GLU A 301 -1.04 14.65 -20.03
N THR A 302 -1.33 13.66 -19.18
CA THR A 302 -0.41 12.55 -18.93
C THR A 302 -1.06 11.19 -19.12
N LYS A 303 -0.24 10.15 -19.21
CA LYS A 303 -0.65 8.74 -19.26
C LYS A 303 -0.36 8.03 -17.92
N ALA A 304 -0.02 8.79 -16.89
CA ALA A 304 0.23 8.26 -15.55
C ALA A 304 -1.05 7.67 -14.96
N HIS A 305 -0.92 6.52 -14.34
CA HIS A 305 -2.01 5.94 -13.55
C HIS A 305 -2.09 6.68 -12.21
N LEU A 306 -3.22 7.29 -11.92
CA LEU A 306 -3.43 8.04 -10.69
C LEU A 306 -4.15 7.18 -9.66
N HIS A 307 -3.65 7.23 -8.45
CA HIS A 307 -4.24 6.61 -7.27
C HIS A 307 -4.37 7.68 -6.18
N VAL A 308 -5.59 8.08 -5.88
CA VAL A 308 -5.87 9.18 -4.95
C VAL A 308 -6.49 8.64 -3.68
N ASP A 309 -5.99 9.07 -2.51
CA ASP A 309 -6.41 8.52 -1.21
C ASP A 309 -7.36 9.45 -0.47
N LEU A 310 -8.46 8.89 0.03
CA LEU A 310 -9.35 9.47 1.03
C LEU A 310 -9.42 8.58 2.28
N ILE A 311 -9.62 9.19 3.45
CA ILE A 311 -9.75 8.47 4.72
C ILE A 311 -11.09 8.76 5.37
N VAL A 312 -11.84 7.71 5.71
CA VAL A 312 -13.09 7.77 6.48
C VAL A 312 -12.77 7.69 7.97
N GLY A 313 -13.41 8.53 8.77
CA GLY A 313 -13.32 8.48 10.22
C GLY A 313 -12.23 9.35 10.83
N LEU A 314 -11.70 10.33 10.08
CA LEU A 314 -10.79 11.35 10.60
C LEU A 314 -11.45 12.15 11.74
N PRO A 315 -10.66 12.66 12.71
CA PRO A 315 -11.21 13.48 13.80
C PRO A 315 -11.96 14.70 13.28
N GLY A 316 -13.22 14.85 13.68
CA GLY A 316 -14.08 15.99 13.30
C GLY A 316 -14.71 15.89 11.91
N GLU A 317 -14.44 14.84 11.12
CA GLU A 317 -15.07 14.66 9.82
C GLU A 317 -16.41 13.93 9.93
N SER A 318 -17.49 14.57 9.47
CA SER A 318 -18.80 13.95 9.37
C SER A 318 -18.96 13.16 8.07
N LEU A 319 -19.91 12.23 8.05
CA LEU A 319 -20.25 11.49 6.83
C LEU A 319 -20.65 12.42 5.68
N GLY A 320 -21.41 13.50 5.96
CA GLY A 320 -21.77 14.48 4.95
C GLY A 320 -20.60 15.29 4.40
N SER A 321 -19.57 15.55 5.24
CA SER A 321 -18.32 16.18 4.81
C SER A 321 -17.54 15.25 3.87
N PHE A 322 -17.38 13.99 4.28
CA PHE A 322 -16.73 12.97 3.45
C PHE A 322 -17.44 12.78 2.11
N ALA A 323 -18.78 12.71 2.11
CA ALA A 323 -19.60 12.58 0.91
C ALA A 323 -19.33 13.70 -0.09
N LYS A 324 -19.38 14.97 0.38
CA LYS A 324 -19.05 16.14 -0.44
C LYS A 324 -17.62 16.08 -0.98
N GLY A 325 -16.68 15.61 -0.16
CA GLY A 325 -15.29 15.42 -0.58
C GLY A 325 -15.14 14.39 -1.68
N LEU A 326 -15.80 13.24 -1.58
CA LEU A 326 -15.77 12.20 -2.61
C LEU A 326 -16.41 12.68 -3.92
N ASP A 327 -17.58 13.35 -3.84
CA ASP A 327 -18.27 13.90 -5.02
C ASP A 327 -17.39 14.94 -5.73
N ALA A 328 -16.79 15.86 -4.96
CA ALA A 328 -15.89 16.88 -5.51
C ALA A 328 -14.63 16.25 -6.13
N LEU A 329 -14.02 15.25 -5.48
CA LEU A 329 -12.85 14.58 -6.01
C LEU A 329 -13.16 13.80 -7.29
N TYR A 330 -14.29 13.10 -7.34
CA TYR A 330 -14.74 12.39 -8.53
C TYR A 330 -14.99 13.32 -9.72
N ALA A 331 -15.52 14.53 -9.46
CA ALA A 331 -15.70 15.55 -10.50
C ALA A 331 -14.37 16.09 -11.04
N LEU A 332 -13.32 16.14 -10.20
CA LEU A 332 -11.98 16.58 -10.62
C LEU A 332 -11.20 15.52 -11.38
N THR A 333 -11.37 14.25 -11.02
CA THR A 333 -10.60 13.16 -11.61
C THR A 333 -11.36 11.84 -11.51
N GLN A 334 -11.45 11.10 -12.61
CA GLN A 334 -12.08 9.78 -12.67
C GLN A 334 -11.06 8.64 -12.52
N CYS A 335 -10.00 8.89 -11.77
CA CYS A 335 -8.95 7.91 -11.48
C CYS A 335 -9.37 6.93 -10.37
N GLU A 336 -8.48 6.02 -10.00
CA GLU A 336 -8.70 5.19 -8.80
C GLU A 336 -8.75 6.09 -7.55
N ILE A 337 -9.83 6.00 -6.77
CA ILE A 337 -9.96 6.66 -5.47
C ILE A 337 -9.94 5.59 -4.39
N GLN A 338 -8.84 5.49 -3.67
CA GLN A 338 -8.73 4.58 -2.54
C GLN A 338 -9.41 5.18 -1.31
N ILE A 339 -10.39 4.47 -0.79
CA ILE A 339 -11.11 4.87 0.42
C ILE A 339 -10.59 4.03 1.57
N GLY A 340 -9.74 4.63 2.40
CA GLY A 340 -9.17 4.01 3.59
C GLY A 340 -10.08 4.21 4.81
N ILE A 341 -10.12 3.22 5.70
CA ILE A 341 -10.69 3.37 7.03
C ILE A 341 -9.58 3.80 7.97
N PHE A 342 -9.84 4.84 8.76
CA PHE A 342 -8.87 5.43 9.67
C PHE A 342 -8.32 4.39 10.66
N LYS A 343 -7.00 4.42 10.91
CA LYS A 343 -6.30 3.50 11.79
C LYS A 343 -5.47 4.28 12.80
N LYS A 344 -5.48 3.84 14.03
CA LYS A 344 -4.63 4.42 15.07
C LYS A 344 -3.27 3.72 15.06
N LEU A 345 -2.29 4.28 14.35
CA LEU A 345 -0.95 3.75 14.31
C LEU A 345 -0.20 4.03 15.64
N SER A 346 0.55 3.04 16.12
CA SER A 346 1.38 3.17 17.32
C SER A 346 2.47 4.25 17.09
N GLY A 347 2.70 5.10 18.11
CA GLY A 347 3.69 6.19 18.04
C GLY A 347 3.16 7.51 17.45
N THR A 348 1.99 7.54 16.84
CA THR A 348 1.37 8.78 16.35
C THR A 348 0.75 9.61 17.49
N THR A 349 0.58 10.92 17.26
CA THR A 349 0.00 11.85 18.27
C THR A 349 -1.52 11.86 18.32
N LEU A 350 -2.16 10.93 17.63
CA LEU A 350 -3.63 10.85 17.45
C LEU A 350 -4.42 10.75 18.76
N SER A 351 -3.83 10.22 19.83
CA SER A 351 -4.51 10.06 21.12
C SER A 351 -5.04 11.37 21.70
N ARG A 352 -4.51 12.52 21.30
CA ARG A 352 -5.03 13.83 21.72
C ARG A 352 -6.47 14.10 21.24
N HIS A 353 -6.92 13.38 20.21
CA HIS A 353 -8.26 13.51 19.64
C HIS A 353 -9.28 12.56 20.26
N ASP A 354 -8.83 11.54 20.99
CA ASP A 354 -9.69 10.45 21.46
C ASP A 354 -10.88 10.95 22.27
N THR A 355 -10.66 11.83 23.25
CA THR A 355 -11.72 12.35 24.10
C THR A 355 -12.59 13.38 23.38
N ALA A 356 -11.98 14.35 22.66
CA ALA A 356 -12.68 15.45 22.04
C ALA A 356 -13.65 15.01 20.92
N TYR A 357 -13.31 13.92 20.24
CA TYR A 357 -14.10 13.38 19.13
C TYR A 357 -14.66 11.98 19.41
N GLU A 358 -14.63 11.53 20.67
CA GLU A 358 -15.17 10.22 21.11
C GLU A 358 -14.65 9.08 20.22
N MET A 359 -13.34 9.07 19.93
CA MET A 359 -12.74 8.12 19.01
C MET A 359 -12.62 6.73 19.64
N VAL A 360 -13.28 5.75 19.06
CA VAL A 360 -13.24 4.34 19.51
C VAL A 360 -12.60 3.48 18.44
N TYR A 361 -11.56 2.75 18.81
CA TYR A 361 -10.79 1.90 17.89
C TYR A 361 -10.89 0.43 18.23
N ALA A 362 -10.67 -0.44 17.24
CA ALA A 362 -10.50 -1.86 17.47
C ALA A 362 -9.25 -2.12 18.34
N ASN A 363 -9.36 -3.08 19.26
CA ASN A 363 -8.24 -3.49 20.13
C ASN A 363 -7.25 -4.41 19.39
N THR A 364 -7.66 -4.96 18.26
CA THR A 364 -6.83 -5.86 17.45
C THR A 364 -6.31 -5.15 16.18
N PRO A 365 -5.14 -5.53 15.66
CA PRO A 365 -4.66 -5.03 14.38
C PRO A 365 -5.69 -5.24 13.26
N PRO A 366 -5.85 -4.28 12.37
CA PRO A 366 -5.06 -3.08 12.15
C PRO A 366 -5.59 -1.83 12.89
N TYR A 367 -6.22 -1.96 14.05
CA TYR A 367 -6.67 -0.88 14.95
C TYR A 367 -7.55 0.17 14.26
N GLU A 368 -8.48 -0.30 13.45
CA GLU A 368 -9.39 0.56 12.69
C GLU A 368 -10.36 1.29 13.62
N ILE A 369 -10.74 2.51 13.22
CA ILE A 369 -11.81 3.24 13.89
C ILE A 369 -13.13 2.46 13.82
N LEU A 370 -13.78 2.31 14.95
CA LEU A 370 -15.08 1.65 15.07
C LEU A 370 -16.23 2.66 15.03
N GLN A 371 -16.03 3.80 15.68
CA GLN A 371 -16.95 4.94 15.67
C GLN A 371 -16.23 6.21 16.17
N ASN A 372 -16.83 7.36 15.92
CA ASN A 372 -16.49 8.62 16.57
C ASN A 372 -17.77 9.45 16.79
N ALA A 373 -17.65 10.66 17.39
CA ALA A 373 -18.79 11.53 17.67
C ALA A 373 -19.64 11.85 16.43
N ALA A 374 -19.06 11.89 15.24
CA ALA A 374 -19.74 12.25 13.99
C ALA A 374 -20.25 11.05 13.18
N ILE A 375 -19.67 9.86 13.35
CA ILE A 375 -19.99 8.64 12.60
C ILE A 375 -20.21 7.48 13.57
N PRO A 376 -21.46 7.09 13.85
CA PRO A 376 -21.79 5.96 14.71
C PRO A 376 -21.30 4.62 14.13
N TYR A 377 -21.14 3.61 14.99
CA TYR A 377 -20.63 2.28 14.65
C TYR A 377 -21.31 1.65 13.42
N ALA A 378 -22.64 1.65 13.38
CA ALA A 378 -23.39 1.04 12.26
C ALA A 378 -23.05 1.72 10.91
N THR A 379 -22.92 3.05 10.91
CA THR A 379 -22.53 3.84 9.73
C THR A 379 -21.08 3.58 9.36
N MET A 380 -20.17 3.48 10.34
CA MET A 380 -18.77 3.13 10.09
C MET A 380 -18.63 1.74 9.45
N GLN A 381 -19.42 0.76 9.90
CA GLN A 381 -19.46 -0.57 9.25
C GLN A 381 -20.04 -0.49 7.83
N ALA A 382 -21.03 0.36 7.59
CA ALA A 382 -21.53 0.61 6.22
C ALA A 382 -20.43 1.23 5.35
N MET A 383 -19.63 2.16 5.87
CA MET A 383 -18.49 2.75 5.15
C MET A 383 -17.36 1.77 4.88
N LYS A 384 -17.09 0.79 5.76
CA LYS A 384 -16.15 -0.31 5.47
C LYS A 384 -16.61 -1.15 4.28
N ARG A 385 -17.92 -1.46 4.22
CA ARG A 385 -18.52 -2.17 3.07
C ARG A 385 -18.46 -1.31 1.81
N PHE A 386 -18.80 -0.03 1.91
CA PHE A 386 -18.70 0.95 0.84
C PHE A 386 -17.28 0.97 0.25
N ALA A 387 -16.26 1.16 1.07
CA ALA A 387 -14.86 1.20 0.63
C ALA A 387 -14.44 -0.10 -0.10
N ARG A 388 -14.86 -1.26 0.43
CA ARG A 388 -14.56 -2.55 -0.19
C ARG A 388 -15.28 -2.74 -1.53
N PHE A 389 -16.57 -2.40 -1.62
CA PHE A 389 -17.32 -2.51 -2.86
C PHE A 389 -16.88 -1.44 -3.88
N TRP A 390 -16.49 -0.26 -3.42
CA TRP A 390 -15.89 0.76 -4.28
C TRP A 390 -14.63 0.25 -4.97
N ASP A 391 -13.74 -0.40 -4.21
CA ASP A 391 -12.56 -1.05 -4.78
C ASP A 391 -12.91 -2.14 -5.80
N MET A 392 -13.93 -2.95 -5.53
CA MET A 392 -14.34 -4.06 -6.41
C MET A 392 -15.06 -3.60 -7.67
N VAL A 393 -15.82 -2.52 -7.60
CA VAL A 393 -16.68 -2.05 -8.72
C VAL A 393 -15.99 -0.91 -9.46
N PHE A 394 -15.66 0.18 -8.79
CA PHE A 394 -15.10 1.36 -9.44
C PHE A 394 -13.58 1.21 -9.68
N ASN A 395 -12.78 1.08 -8.62
CA ASN A 395 -11.32 1.03 -8.74
C ASN A 395 -10.80 -0.19 -9.51
N SER A 396 -11.58 -1.25 -9.60
CA SER A 396 -11.15 -2.46 -10.32
C SER A 396 -11.00 -2.25 -11.83
N GLY A 397 -11.61 -1.19 -12.38
CA GLY A 397 -11.71 -0.96 -13.82
C GLY A 397 -12.51 -2.00 -14.61
N ASN A 398 -13.29 -2.84 -13.89
CA ASN A 398 -14.07 -3.91 -14.51
C ASN A 398 -15.45 -3.44 -15.02
N PHE A 399 -15.88 -2.25 -14.63
CA PHE A 399 -17.22 -1.71 -14.86
C PHE A 399 -17.15 -0.24 -15.27
N LYS A 400 -16.23 0.11 -16.20
CA LYS A 400 -15.98 1.50 -16.63
C LYS A 400 -17.22 2.19 -17.17
N GLN A 401 -18.02 1.46 -17.96
CA GLN A 401 -19.26 1.96 -18.57
C GLN A 401 -20.44 1.87 -17.61
N THR A 402 -20.52 0.79 -16.84
CA THR A 402 -21.70 0.49 -16.04
C THR A 402 -21.63 1.07 -14.62
N ALA A 403 -20.45 1.24 -14.01
CA ALA A 403 -20.35 1.81 -12.67
C ALA A 403 -20.88 3.25 -12.58
N PRO A 404 -20.60 4.18 -13.52
CA PRO A 404 -21.16 5.53 -13.48
C PRO A 404 -22.69 5.61 -13.51
N LEU A 405 -23.37 4.55 -13.96
CA LEU A 405 -24.82 4.48 -14.00
C LEU A 405 -25.47 4.15 -12.64
N LEU A 406 -24.66 3.82 -11.63
CA LEU A 406 -25.11 3.54 -10.26
C LEU A 406 -25.54 4.81 -9.51
N TRP A 407 -25.08 5.99 -9.92
CA TRP A 407 -25.37 7.29 -9.29
C TRP A 407 -25.86 8.31 -10.31
N GLU A 408 -26.39 9.40 -9.81
CA GLU A 408 -26.73 10.59 -10.57
C GLU A 408 -25.54 11.55 -10.62
N GLU A 409 -25.50 12.42 -11.62
CA GLU A 409 -24.47 13.44 -11.75
C GLU A 409 -24.37 14.30 -10.47
N GLY A 410 -23.16 14.47 -9.96
CA GLY A 410 -22.89 15.23 -8.74
C GLY A 410 -23.30 14.53 -7.43
N ARG A 411 -23.81 13.28 -7.46
CA ARG A 411 -24.27 12.53 -6.28
C ARG A 411 -23.66 11.11 -6.24
N VAL A 412 -22.36 11.04 -6.44
CA VAL A 412 -21.62 9.78 -6.51
C VAL A 412 -21.70 9.02 -5.19
N PHE A 413 -21.48 9.73 -4.07
CA PHE A 413 -21.53 9.13 -2.75
C PHE A 413 -22.88 8.51 -2.45
N ASP A 414 -23.97 9.28 -2.59
CA ASP A 414 -25.32 8.81 -2.25
C ASP A 414 -25.73 7.61 -3.09
N GLY A 415 -25.49 7.69 -4.41
CA GLY A 415 -25.82 6.60 -5.34
C GLY A 415 -25.06 5.33 -5.05
N PHE A 416 -23.76 5.43 -4.84
CA PHE A 416 -22.93 4.28 -4.52
C PHE A 416 -23.17 3.75 -3.10
N PHE A 417 -23.49 4.61 -2.14
CA PHE A 417 -23.82 4.20 -0.77
C PHE A 417 -25.11 3.35 -0.75
N ALA A 418 -26.14 3.77 -1.50
CA ALA A 418 -27.36 3.00 -1.68
C ALA A 418 -27.10 1.65 -2.39
N PHE A 419 -26.29 1.66 -3.46
CA PHE A 419 -25.86 0.43 -4.14
C PHE A 419 -25.08 -0.50 -3.20
N SER A 420 -24.16 0.01 -2.43
CA SER A 420 -23.36 -0.76 -1.47
C SER A 420 -24.22 -1.43 -0.41
N ALA A 421 -25.22 -0.72 0.12
CA ALA A 421 -26.17 -1.29 1.08
C ALA A 421 -27.02 -2.42 0.44
N TRP A 422 -27.53 -2.18 -0.76
CA TRP A 422 -28.28 -3.19 -1.51
C TRP A 422 -27.41 -4.41 -1.85
N LEU A 423 -26.17 -4.18 -2.31
CA LEU A 423 -25.25 -5.26 -2.68
C LEU A 423 -24.93 -6.14 -1.46
N TYR A 424 -24.71 -5.53 -0.29
CA TYR A 424 -24.48 -6.28 0.93
C TYR A 424 -25.71 -7.11 1.33
N ALA A 425 -26.91 -6.58 1.20
CA ALA A 425 -28.14 -7.35 1.44
C ALA A 425 -28.31 -8.56 0.49
N GLN A 426 -27.69 -8.54 -0.71
CA GLN A 426 -27.72 -9.67 -1.65
C GLN A 426 -26.59 -10.69 -1.42
N THR A 427 -25.50 -10.28 -0.80
CA THR A 427 -24.29 -11.11 -0.70
C THR A 427 -23.99 -11.56 0.73
N GLU A 428 -24.46 -10.82 1.73
CA GLU A 428 -24.16 -10.95 3.17
C GLU A 428 -22.65 -10.98 3.47
N SER A 429 -21.82 -10.68 2.46
CA SER A 429 -20.35 -10.72 2.53
C SER A 429 -19.74 -9.70 1.57
N THR A 430 -18.54 -9.23 1.93
CA THR A 430 -17.69 -8.41 1.04
C THR A 430 -16.54 -9.22 0.45
N TRP A 431 -16.48 -10.52 0.70
CA TRP A 431 -15.40 -11.42 0.29
C TRP A 431 -15.90 -12.53 -0.62
N GLN A 432 -15.01 -13.09 -1.43
CA GLN A 432 -15.27 -14.22 -2.31
C GLN A 432 -16.44 -14.01 -3.29
N ILE A 433 -16.66 -12.76 -3.71
CA ILE A 433 -17.62 -12.44 -4.77
C ILE A 433 -16.90 -12.53 -6.11
N SER A 434 -17.25 -13.52 -6.92
CA SER A 434 -16.67 -13.67 -8.25
C SER A 434 -17.07 -12.51 -9.17
N LEU A 435 -16.26 -12.21 -10.19
CA LEU A 435 -16.59 -11.18 -11.18
C LEU A 435 -17.94 -11.46 -11.86
N GLU A 436 -18.23 -12.72 -12.20
CA GLU A 436 -19.50 -13.10 -12.80
C GLU A 436 -20.69 -12.80 -11.88
N ARG A 437 -20.59 -13.18 -10.57
CA ARG A 437 -21.64 -12.86 -9.59
C ARG A 437 -21.81 -11.36 -9.43
N LEU A 438 -20.70 -10.62 -9.37
CA LEU A 438 -20.73 -9.16 -9.23
C LEU A 438 -21.37 -8.51 -10.45
N ALA A 439 -21.03 -8.93 -11.67
CA ALA A 439 -21.63 -8.43 -12.91
C ALA A 439 -23.14 -8.70 -12.98
N LYS A 440 -23.60 -9.89 -12.56
CA LYS A 440 -25.03 -10.20 -12.44
C LYS A 440 -25.74 -9.28 -11.45
N LEU A 441 -25.11 -8.97 -10.33
CA LEU A 441 -25.69 -8.10 -9.30
C LEU A 441 -25.72 -6.63 -9.76
N VAL A 442 -24.68 -6.15 -10.44
CA VAL A 442 -24.67 -4.80 -11.06
C VAL A 442 -25.81 -4.70 -12.09
N LEU A 443 -25.94 -5.66 -13.00
CA LEU A 443 -27.04 -5.70 -13.96
C LEU A 443 -28.39 -5.62 -13.27
N ARG A 444 -28.62 -6.50 -12.30
CA ARG A 444 -29.87 -6.55 -11.54
C ARG A 444 -30.21 -5.22 -10.89
N TYR A 445 -29.24 -4.59 -10.21
CA TYR A 445 -29.46 -3.29 -9.57
C TYR A 445 -29.82 -2.20 -10.57
N LEU A 446 -29.10 -2.13 -11.69
CA LEU A 446 -29.36 -1.14 -12.74
C LEU A 446 -30.77 -1.32 -13.33
N CYS A 447 -31.21 -2.55 -13.57
CA CYS A 447 -32.56 -2.81 -14.11
C CYS A 447 -33.65 -2.61 -13.06
N THR A 448 -33.49 -3.16 -11.84
CA THR A 448 -34.63 -3.19 -10.88
C THR A 448 -34.69 -1.92 -10.01
N CYS A 449 -33.56 -1.29 -9.69
CA CYS A 449 -33.51 -0.12 -8.80
C CYS A 449 -33.31 1.19 -9.56
N LYS A 450 -32.69 1.15 -10.74
CA LYS A 450 -32.46 2.34 -11.59
C LYS A 450 -33.34 2.38 -12.82
N GLY A 451 -34.17 1.36 -13.08
CA GLY A 451 -35.11 1.31 -14.21
C GLY A 451 -34.42 1.29 -15.58
N LYS A 452 -33.18 0.83 -15.67
CA LYS A 452 -32.45 0.77 -16.93
C LYS A 452 -32.90 -0.43 -17.79
N ASP A 453 -32.84 -0.28 -19.12
CA ASP A 453 -33.12 -1.36 -20.04
C ASP A 453 -32.10 -2.50 -19.93
N GLU A 454 -32.58 -3.73 -19.81
CA GLU A 454 -31.74 -4.90 -19.57
C GLU A 454 -30.80 -5.19 -20.75
N ALA A 455 -31.33 -5.06 -22.00
CA ALA A 455 -30.54 -5.35 -23.20
C ALA A 455 -29.40 -4.36 -23.38
N ALA A 456 -29.65 -3.05 -23.12
CA ALA A 456 -28.65 -2.01 -23.15
C ALA A 456 -27.59 -2.24 -22.05
N MET A 457 -28.00 -2.60 -20.82
CA MET A 457 -27.05 -2.86 -19.73
C MET A 457 -26.21 -4.10 -19.98
N LYS A 458 -26.76 -5.16 -20.57
CA LYS A 458 -26.00 -6.34 -21.00
C LYS A 458 -24.94 -5.98 -22.02
N ALA A 459 -25.25 -5.13 -22.99
CA ALA A 459 -24.31 -4.66 -24.01
C ALA A 459 -23.13 -3.91 -23.36
N LEU A 460 -23.40 -2.95 -22.47
CA LEU A 460 -22.37 -2.21 -21.76
C LEU A 460 -21.50 -3.13 -20.87
N LEU A 461 -22.09 -4.12 -20.20
CA LEU A 461 -21.33 -5.10 -19.41
C LEU A 461 -20.43 -5.99 -20.28
N VAL A 462 -20.87 -6.32 -21.49
CA VAL A 462 -20.02 -7.02 -22.46
C VAL A 462 -18.80 -6.17 -22.83
N GLU A 463 -19.00 -4.89 -23.14
CA GLU A 463 -17.92 -3.95 -23.41
C GLU A 463 -16.95 -3.86 -22.23
N ASP A 464 -17.46 -3.65 -21.01
CA ASP A 464 -16.66 -3.58 -19.79
C ASP A 464 -15.79 -4.82 -19.57
N ILE A 465 -16.36 -6.02 -19.73
CA ILE A 465 -15.66 -7.27 -19.48
C ILE A 465 -14.65 -7.58 -20.57
N MET A 466 -15.02 -7.34 -21.83
CA MET A 466 -14.18 -7.63 -22.99
C MET A 466 -13.08 -6.59 -23.22
N ALA A 467 -13.19 -5.40 -22.61
CA ALA A 467 -12.10 -4.40 -22.59
C ALA A 467 -10.81 -4.94 -21.97
N VAL A 468 -10.89 -6.01 -21.16
CA VAL A 468 -9.71 -6.64 -20.55
C VAL A 468 -9.29 -7.87 -21.37
N PRO A 469 -8.14 -7.84 -22.04
CA PRO A 469 -7.67 -8.93 -22.87
C PRO A 469 -7.59 -10.28 -22.13
N GLY A 470 -7.92 -11.37 -22.83
CA GLY A 470 -7.88 -12.73 -22.29
C GLY A 470 -9.00 -13.09 -21.34
N ARG A 471 -10.01 -12.22 -21.15
CA ARG A 471 -11.20 -12.55 -20.35
C ARG A 471 -12.20 -13.39 -21.13
N LYS A 472 -12.83 -14.31 -20.39
CA LYS A 472 -13.96 -15.06 -20.88
C LYS A 472 -15.25 -14.34 -20.50
N LEU A 473 -16.15 -14.19 -21.46
CA LEU A 473 -17.48 -13.62 -21.21
C LEU A 473 -18.29 -14.57 -20.30
N PRO A 474 -18.91 -14.06 -19.20
CA PRO A 474 -19.83 -14.82 -18.38
C PRO A 474 -20.98 -15.45 -19.19
N ALA A 475 -21.45 -16.63 -18.77
CA ALA A 475 -22.48 -17.38 -19.52
C ALA A 475 -23.73 -16.56 -19.79
N PHE A 476 -24.21 -15.78 -18.82
CA PHE A 476 -25.44 -14.97 -18.94
C PHE A 476 -25.36 -13.80 -19.94
N LEU A 477 -24.15 -13.46 -20.42
CA LEU A 477 -23.92 -12.40 -21.42
C LEU A 477 -23.63 -12.96 -22.82
N ARG A 478 -23.49 -14.30 -22.98
CA ARG A 478 -23.10 -14.90 -24.26
C ARG A 478 -24.22 -14.95 -25.27
N GLU A 479 -25.48 -15.00 -24.85
CA GLU A 479 -26.63 -15.17 -25.72
C GLU A 479 -26.78 -14.04 -26.75
N ASN A 480 -26.26 -12.86 -26.49
CA ASN A 480 -26.33 -11.68 -27.34
C ASN A 480 -24.97 -11.18 -27.86
N TYR A 481 -23.88 -11.99 -27.72
CA TYR A 481 -22.56 -11.59 -28.14
C TYR A 481 -22.16 -12.21 -29.48
N VAL A 482 -21.95 -11.35 -30.46
CA VAL A 482 -21.32 -11.74 -31.73
C VAL A 482 -19.83 -11.33 -31.63
N PRO A 483 -18.88 -12.28 -31.56
CA PRO A 483 -17.49 -11.93 -31.50
C PRO A 483 -17.05 -11.18 -32.77
N PRO A 484 -16.24 -10.11 -32.66
CA PRO A 484 -15.66 -9.46 -33.81
C PRO A 484 -14.80 -10.46 -34.60
N SER A 485 -14.87 -10.43 -35.92
CA SER A 485 -14.28 -11.40 -36.83
C SER A 485 -12.77 -11.50 -36.84
N HIS A 486 -12.04 -10.60 -36.15
CA HIS A 486 -10.59 -10.63 -35.94
C HIS A 486 -10.25 -10.03 -34.57
N GLN A 487 -9.99 -10.87 -33.57
CA GLN A 487 -9.20 -10.45 -32.43
C GLN A 487 -7.72 -10.80 -32.72
N GLU A 488 -6.93 -9.77 -33.01
CA GLU A 488 -5.49 -9.87 -32.86
C GLU A 488 -5.20 -10.17 -31.39
N ASP A 489 -4.55 -11.32 -31.13
CA ASP A 489 -4.01 -11.69 -29.81
C ASP A 489 -2.96 -10.66 -29.41
N LYS A 490 -3.38 -9.51 -28.87
CA LYS A 490 -2.47 -8.58 -28.21
C LYS A 490 -2.01 -9.22 -26.93
N ARG A 491 -0.94 -10.01 -27.01
CA ARG A 491 -0.17 -10.46 -25.83
C ARG A 491 0.28 -9.22 -25.08
N ILE A 492 -0.33 -8.99 -23.92
CA ILE A 492 0.02 -7.87 -23.06
C ILE A 492 1.34 -8.20 -22.42
N ALA A 493 2.33 -7.34 -22.70
CA ALA A 493 3.60 -7.32 -22.02
C ALA A 493 3.43 -7.21 -20.49
N SER A 494 4.36 -7.79 -19.74
CA SER A 494 4.39 -7.83 -18.28
C SER A 494 4.21 -6.45 -17.65
N GLY A 495 3.09 -6.20 -17.03
CA GLY A 495 2.74 -5.02 -16.26
C GLY A 495 1.67 -5.38 -15.23
N ASN A 496 1.46 -4.53 -14.23
CA ASN A 496 0.41 -4.75 -13.25
C ASN A 496 -0.96 -4.83 -13.96
N LYS A 497 -1.61 -6.01 -13.91
CA LYS A 497 -2.88 -6.28 -14.58
C LYS A 497 -3.99 -5.26 -14.23
N ARG A 498 -3.96 -4.67 -13.06
CA ARG A 498 -4.93 -3.65 -12.64
C ARG A 498 -4.72 -2.36 -13.42
N GLN A 499 -3.48 -1.94 -13.61
CA GLN A 499 -3.15 -0.69 -14.30
C GLN A 499 -3.40 -0.76 -15.79
N GLN A 500 -3.17 -1.92 -16.39
CA GLN A 500 -3.50 -2.14 -17.79
C GLN A 500 -4.98 -1.90 -18.10
N LYS A 501 -5.87 -2.12 -17.12
CA LYS A 501 -7.32 -1.85 -17.25
C LYS A 501 -7.66 -0.36 -17.24
N HIS A 502 -6.80 0.47 -16.66
CA HIS A 502 -7.00 1.92 -16.59
C HIS A 502 -6.22 2.68 -17.67
N ALA A 503 -5.39 2.00 -18.45
CA ALA A 503 -4.72 2.64 -19.58
C ALA A 503 -5.76 3.18 -20.56
N PRO A 504 -5.63 4.42 -21.08
CA PRO A 504 -6.48 4.91 -22.15
C PRO A 504 -6.31 4.01 -23.38
N SER A 505 -7.44 3.70 -24.00
CA SER A 505 -7.53 2.90 -25.25
C SER A 505 -6.87 3.60 -26.42
#